data_b828753b49a31438a5cba7fb9cefea3f
#
_entry.id   b828753b49a31438a5cba7fb9cefea3f
#
_cell.length_a   1.000
_cell.length_b   1.000
_cell.length_c   1.000
_cell.angle_alpha   90.00
_cell.angle_beta   90.00
_cell.angle_gamma   90.00
#
_symmetry.space_group_name_H-M   'P 1'
#
loop_
_entity.id
_entity.type
_entity.pdbx_description
1 polymer ?
#
loop_
_entity_poly.entity_id
_entity_poly.type
_entity_poly.pdbx_seq_one_letter_code
_entity_poly.pdbx_strand_id
1 'polypeptide(L)'
;MNMKTKTTMMVMAAALLCGIVNVCALPLRILIEEQRAKIEPAIKKFQQECSGHTDSQACKEEHDALVKALNEFLSLVQNGFKVIDAHANDASDADYQKQMEALRARAQQHLDWGREQLAALQ
;
A
#
# COMPACT_ATOMS: atom_id res chain seq x y z
N MET A 1 6.32 8.23 -17.92
CA MET A 1 7.72 8.19 -17.50
C MET A 1 7.99 9.04 -16.27
N ASN A 2 7.50 10.26 -16.23
CA ASN A 2 7.76 11.18 -15.11
C ASN A 2 6.91 10.90 -13.86
N MET A 3 5.83 10.16 -13.97
CA MET A 3 4.95 9.84 -12.82
C MET A 3 5.66 8.97 -11.78
N LYS A 4 6.43 7.98 -12.19
CA LYS A 4 7.19 7.13 -11.27
C LYS A 4 8.26 7.94 -10.52
N THR A 5 8.93 8.84 -11.21
CA THR A 5 9.96 9.71 -10.61
C THR A 5 9.33 10.67 -9.61
N LYS A 6 8.18 11.27 -9.94
CA LYS A 6 7.46 12.18 -9.03
C LYS A 6 6.98 11.44 -7.78
N THR A 7 6.45 10.23 -7.93
CA THR A 7 6.00 9.40 -6.80
C THR A 7 7.18 9.06 -5.89
N THR A 8 8.32 8.71 -6.47
CA THR A 8 9.54 8.41 -5.72
C THR A 8 10.03 9.64 -4.95
N MET A 9 9.99 10.82 -5.58
CA MET A 9 10.38 12.07 -4.92
C MET A 9 9.44 12.42 -3.77
N MET A 10 8.14 12.17 -3.91
CA MET A 10 7.18 12.37 -2.82
C MET A 10 7.45 11.45 -1.64
N VAL A 11 7.79 10.19 -1.89
CA VAL A 11 8.14 9.23 -0.84
C VAL A 11 9.41 9.67 -0.12
N MET A 12 10.42 10.13 -0.84
CA MET A 12 11.66 10.64 -0.26
C MET A 12 11.42 11.90 0.56
N ALA A 13 10.59 12.83 0.07
CA ALA A 13 10.23 14.04 0.81
C ALA A 13 9.49 13.70 2.10
N ALA A 14 8.55 12.75 2.07
CA ALA A 14 7.87 12.26 3.26
C ALA A 14 8.85 11.66 4.26
N ALA A 15 9.82 10.88 3.80
CA ALA A 15 10.86 10.28 4.65
C ALA A 15 11.74 11.36 5.33
N LEU A 16 12.07 12.42 4.61
CA LEU A 16 12.86 13.54 5.15
C LEU A 16 12.10 14.33 6.22
N LEU A 17 10.77 14.36 6.13
CA LEU A 17 9.90 15.06 7.07
C LEU A 17 9.47 14.20 8.25
N CYS A 18 9.98 12.99 8.37
CA CYS A 18 9.60 12.04 9.42
C CYS A 18 10.00 12.45 10.85
N GLY A 19 10.59 13.62 11.05
CA GLY A 19 10.74 14.21 12.39
C GLY A 19 9.45 14.77 12.96
N ILE A 20 8.42 14.96 12.12
CA ILE A 20 7.10 15.45 12.52
C ILE A 20 6.08 14.33 12.27
N VAL A 21 5.51 13.82 13.35
CA VAL A 21 4.69 12.61 13.39
C VAL A 21 3.54 12.61 12.38
N ASN A 22 2.78 13.70 12.32
CA ASN A 22 1.60 13.79 11.46
C ASN A 22 1.94 13.86 9.97
N VAL A 23 3.17 14.24 9.62
CA VAL A 23 3.59 14.40 8.24
C VAL A 23 4.02 13.06 7.62
N CYS A 24 4.43 12.06 8.44
CA CYS A 24 4.78 10.73 7.94
C CYS A 24 3.57 9.83 7.74
N ALA A 25 2.64 9.84 8.68
CA ALA A 25 1.49 8.94 8.65
C ALA A 25 0.50 9.30 7.53
N LEU A 26 0.23 10.58 7.30
CA LEU A 26 -0.73 11.04 6.29
C LEU A 26 -0.26 10.78 4.84
N PRO A 27 0.98 11.13 4.45
CA PRO A 27 1.46 10.82 3.10
C PRO A 27 1.49 9.33 2.81
N LEU A 28 1.89 8.49 3.77
CA LEU A 28 1.89 7.04 3.59
C LEU A 28 0.48 6.50 3.40
N ARG A 29 -0.49 7.00 4.16
CA ARG A 29 -1.89 6.62 4.01
C ARG A 29 -2.41 6.92 2.61
N ILE A 30 -2.12 8.12 2.11
CA ILE A 30 -2.52 8.53 0.76
C ILE A 30 -1.88 7.63 -0.29
N LEU A 31 -0.59 7.34 -0.17
CA LEU A 31 0.12 6.45 -1.08
C LEU A 31 -0.46 5.04 -1.09
N ILE A 32 -0.79 4.51 0.07
CA ILE A 32 -1.40 3.18 0.21
C ILE A 32 -2.75 3.16 -0.50
N GLU A 33 -3.59 4.15 -0.28
CA GLU A 33 -4.92 4.24 -0.90
C GLU A 33 -4.81 4.42 -2.41
N GLU A 34 -3.88 5.23 -2.90
CA GLU A 34 -3.62 5.41 -4.34
C GLU A 34 -3.15 4.11 -4.99
N GLN A 35 -2.23 3.40 -4.36
CA GLN A 35 -1.74 2.13 -4.89
C GLN A 35 -2.86 1.10 -4.96
N ARG A 36 -3.67 0.99 -3.92
CA ARG A 36 -4.82 0.10 -3.92
C ARG A 36 -5.81 0.45 -5.04
N ALA A 37 -6.08 1.73 -5.23
CA ALA A 37 -6.98 2.21 -6.27
C ALA A 37 -6.48 1.87 -7.69
N LYS A 38 -5.17 1.74 -7.87
CA LYS A 38 -4.57 1.32 -9.15
C LYS A 38 -4.59 -0.19 -9.31
N ILE A 39 -4.38 -0.93 -8.23
CA ILE A 39 -4.28 -2.40 -8.26
C ILE A 39 -5.65 -3.03 -8.44
N GLU A 40 -6.70 -2.52 -7.80
CA GLU A 40 -8.05 -3.11 -7.88
C GLU A 40 -8.56 -3.28 -9.31
N PRO A 41 -8.53 -2.24 -10.19
CA PRO A 41 -8.96 -2.42 -11.58
C PRO A 41 -8.05 -3.35 -12.37
N ALA A 42 -6.76 -3.36 -12.07
CA ALA A 42 -5.81 -4.27 -12.72
C ALA A 42 -6.11 -5.73 -12.39
N ILE A 43 -6.51 -6.02 -11.16
CA ILE A 43 -6.94 -7.37 -10.75
C ILE A 43 -8.20 -7.77 -11.50
N LYS A 44 -9.19 -6.88 -11.57
CA LYS A 44 -10.44 -7.15 -12.29
C LYS A 44 -10.18 -7.42 -13.76
N LYS A 45 -9.34 -6.62 -14.39
CA LYS A 45 -8.95 -6.80 -15.79
C LYS A 45 -8.29 -8.16 -16.00
N PHE A 46 -7.35 -8.52 -15.15
CA PHE A 46 -6.68 -9.82 -15.19
C PHE A 46 -7.68 -10.97 -15.06
N GLN A 47 -8.59 -10.88 -14.10
CA GLN A 47 -9.62 -11.90 -13.87
C GLN A 47 -10.54 -12.06 -15.08
N GLN A 48 -10.92 -10.95 -15.72
CA GLN A 48 -11.79 -10.96 -16.89
C GLN A 48 -11.10 -11.49 -18.14
N GLU A 49 -9.88 -11.05 -18.38
CA GLU A 49 -9.14 -11.37 -19.61
C GLU A 49 -8.41 -12.71 -19.55
N CYS A 50 -8.00 -13.11 -18.35
CA CYS A 50 -7.14 -14.28 -18.17
C CYS A 50 -7.87 -15.47 -17.50
N SER A 51 -9.16 -15.35 -17.20
CA SER A 51 -9.95 -16.43 -16.68
C SER A 51 -10.04 -17.57 -17.73
N GLY A 52 -9.45 -18.69 -17.42
CA GLY A 52 -9.38 -19.83 -18.34
C GLY A 52 -8.29 -19.73 -19.41
N HIS A 53 -7.50 -18.67 -19.44
CA HIS A 53 -6.43 -18.46 -20.41
C HIS A 53 -5.09 -18.13 -19.75
N THR A 54 -4.81 -18.79 -18.62
CA THR A 54 -3.61 -18.55 -17.82
C THR A 54 -2.31 -18.97 -18.54
N ASP A 55 -2.42 -19.70 -19.64
CA ASP A 55 -1.26 -20.20 -20.39
C ASP A 55 -0.69 -19.16 -21.38
N SER A 56 -1.41 -18.09 -21.67
CA SER A 56 -0.91 -17.09 -22.60
C SER A 56 0.25 -16.32 -21.99
N GLN A 57 1.20 -15.89 -22.82
CA GLN A 57 2.34 -15.10 -22.38
C GLN A 57 1.90 -13.77 -21.77
N ALA A 58 0.90 -13.12 -22.40
CA ALA A 58 0.35 -11.86 -21.89
C ALA A 58 -0.23 -12.01 -20.48
N CYS A 59 -0.96 -13.10 -20.23
CA CYS A 59 -1.54 -13.35 -18.91
C CYS A 59 -0.47 -13.70 -17.86
N LYS A 60 0.59 -14.39 -18.24
CA LYS A 60 1.72 -14.66 -17.36
C LYS A 60 2.42 -13.35 -16.95
N GLU A 61 2.61 -12.45 -17.90
CA GLU A 61 3.22 -11.15 -17.65
C GLU A 61 2.34 -10.28 -16.76
N GLU A 62 1.02 -10.26 -17.00
CA GLU A 62 0.07 -9.55 -16.13
C GLU A 62 0.05 -10.12 -14.72
N HIS A 63 0.06 -11.45 -14.60
CA HIS A 63 0.14 -12.14 -13.32
C HIS A 63 1.38 -11.71 -12.54
N ASP A 64 2.54 -11.75 -13.18
CA ASP A 64 3.81 -11.40 -12.54
C ASP A 64 3.83 -9.93 -12.13
N ALA A 65 3.29 -9.05 -12.97
CA ALA A 65 3.18 -7.63 -12.66
C ALA A 65 2.26 -7.38 -11.46
N LEU A 66 1.14 -8.11 -11.36
CA LEU A 66 0.22 -8.01 -10.23
C LEU A 66 0.86 -8.51 -8.93
N VAL A 67 1.57 -9.64 -8.99
CA VAL A 67 2.28 -10.18 -7.81
C VAL A 67 3.31 -9.16 -7.32
N LYS A 68 4.07 -8.57 -8.22
CA LYS A 68 5.05 -7.54 -7.89
C LYS A 68 4.39 -6.31 -7.26
N ALA A 69 3.30 -5.83 -7.87
CA ALA A 69 2.57 -4.67 -7.37
C ALA A 69 1.99 -4.91 -5.98
N LEU A 70 1.44 -6.11 -5.74
CA LEU A 70 0.90 -6.49 -4.43
C LEU A 70 1.98 -6.60 -3.37
N ASN A 71 3.15 -7.16 -3.72
CA ASN A 71 4.27 -7.24 -2.79
C ASN A 71 4.79 -5.83 -2.43
N GLU A 72 4.88 -4.93 -3.39
CA GLU A 72 5.25 -3.53 -3.14
C GLU A 72 4.21 -2.84 -2.26
N PHE A 73 2.92 -3.10 -2.51
CA PHE A 73 1.82 -2.58 -1.70
C PHE A 73 1.93 -3.06 -0.25
N LEU A 74 2.15 -4.37 -0.04
CA LEU A 74 2.31 -4.93 1.30
C LEU A 74 3.51 -4.32 2.03
N SER A 75 4.61 -4.11 1.34
CA SER A 75 5.79 -3.45 1.92
C SER A 75 5.47 -2.01 2.35
N LEU A 76 4.70 -1.30 1.53
CA LEU A 76 4.29 0.07 1.85
C LEU A 76 3.39 0.10 3.09
N VAL A 77 2.45 -0.83 3.20
CA VAL A 77 1.58 -0.96 4.38
C VAL A 77 2.40 -1.29 5.63
N GLN A 78 3.36 -2.20 5.53
CA GLN A 78 4.25 -2.54 6.63
C GLN A 78 5.07 -1.34 7.10
N ASN A 79 5.53 -0.51 6.18
CA ASN A 79 6.21 0.74 6.52
C ASN A 79 5.27 1.69 7.26
N GLY A 80 4.00 1.73 6.86
CA GLY A 80 2.97 2.49 7.58
C GLY A 80 2.83 2.05 9.03
N PHE A 81 2.80 0.74 9.29
CA PHE A 81 2.78 0.19 10.64
C PHE A 81 4.00 0.62 11.46
N LYS A 82 5.20 0.57 10.86
CA LYS A 82 6.42 0.99 11.54
C LYS A 82 6.36 2.46 11.96
N VAL A 83 5.86 3.32 11.08
CA VAL A 83 5.69 4.75 11.38
C VAL A 83 4.69 4.95 12.53
N ILE A 84 3.55 4.28 12.48
CA ILE A 84 2.53 4.35 13.51
C ILE A 84 3.09 3.88 14.86
N ASP A 85 3.77 2.74 14.86
CA ASP A 85 4.32 2.16 16.09
C ASP A 85 5.44 3.01 16.67
N ALA A 86 6.28 3.61 15.83
CA ALA A 86 7.36 4.49 16.28
C ALA A 86 6.84 5.72 17.02
N HIS A 87 5.65 6.21 16.66
CA HIS A 87 5.09 7.44 17.21
C HIS A 87 3.96 7.22 18.20
N ALA A 88 3.43 6.00 18.31
CA ALA A 88 2.33 5.69 19.23
C ALA A 88 2.70 5.94 20.69
N ASN A 89 3.97 5.73 21.06
CA ASN A 89 4.47 5.90 22.42
C ASN A 89 4.78 7.37 22.79
N ASP A 90 4.86 8.25 21.80
CA ASP A 90 5.16 9.66 22.02
C ASP A 90 3.93 10.49 22.34
N ALA A 91 2.75 9.89 22.23
CA ALA A 91 1.49 10.59 22.37
C ALA A 91 1.01 10.60 23.81
N SER A 92 1.02 11.78 24.44
CA SER A 92 0.40 12.03 25.74
C SER A 92 -1.08 12.41 25.60
N ASP A 93 -1.56 12.68 24.39
CA ASP A 93 -2.91 13.13 24.10
C ASP A 93 -3.80 11.95 23.69
N ALA A 94 -4.95 11.81 24.36
CA ALA A 94 -5.92 10.75 24.10
C ALA A 94 -6.50 10.83 22.68
N ASP A 95 -6.71 12.03 22.15
CA ASP A 95 -7.23 12.21 20.78
C ASP A 95 -6.22 11.75 19.74
N TYR A 96 -4.95 12.03 19.97
CA TYR A 96 -3.87 11.57 19.11
C TYR A 96 -3.78 10.04 19.12
N GLN A 97 -3.90 9.42 20.29
CA GLN A 97 -3.90 7.96 20.39
C GLN A 97 -5.05 7.33 19.62
N LYS A 98 -6.25 7.92 19.68
CA LYS A 98 -7.41 7.44 18.92
C LYS A 98 -7.15 7.55 17.41
N GLN A 99 -6.53 8.64 16.96
CA GLN A 99 -6.16 8.79 15.55
C GLN A 99 -5.17 7.72 15.11
N MET A 100 -4.19 7.41 15.95
CA MET A 100 -3.21 6.37 15.65
C MET A 100 -3.85 4.98 15.60
N GLU A 101 -4.77 4.69 16.51
CA GLU A 101 -5.54 3.44 16.50
C GLU A 101 -6.38 3.30 15.23
N ALA A 102 -7.03 4.39 14.80
CA ALA A 102 -7.83 4.39 13.57
C ALA A 102 -6.95 4.15 12.34
N LEU A 103 -5.78 4.79 12.28
CA LEU A 103 -4.82 4.59 11.20
C LEU A 103 -4.30 3.15 11.18
N ARG A 104 -4.02 2.59 12.35
CA ARG A 104 -3.57 1.21 12.48
C ARG A 104 -4.63 0.21 12.01
N ALA A 105 -5.88 0.42 12.41
CA ALA A 105 -7.00 -0.42 11.98
C ALA A 105 -7.17 -0.38 10.45
N ARG A 106 -7.05 0.80 9.86
CA ARG A 106 -7.14 0.95 8.40
C ARG A 106 -5.97 0.29 7.69
N ALA A 107 -4.76 0.43 8.23
CA ALA A 107 -3.58 -0.25 7.69
C ALA A 107 -3.76 -1.77 7.75
N GLN A 108 -4.36 -2.30 8.81
CA GLN A 108 -4.65 -3.73 8.92
C GLN A 108 -5.63 -4.19 7.85
N GLN A 109 -6.66 -3.40 7.55
CA GLN A 109 -7.60 -3.70 6.47
C GLN A 109 -6.89 -3.78 5.11
N HIS A 110 -5.98 -2.85 4.84
CA HIS A 110 -5.20 -2.86 3.61
C HIS A 110 -4.26 -4.07 3.54
N LEU A 111 -3.64 -4.40 4.67
CA LEU A 111 -2.75 -5.56 4.75
C LEU A 111 -3.52 -6.86 4.45
N ASP A 112 -4.67 -7.02 5.08
CA ASP A 112 -5.53 -8.20 4.87
C ASP A 112 -5.98 -8.29 3.42
N TRP A 113 -6.44 -7.19 2.85
CA TRP A 113 -6.84 -7.14 1.45
C TRP A 113 -5.70 -7.55 0.51
N GLY A 114 -4.51 -6.98 0.71
CA GLY A 114 -3.35 -7.29 -0.12
C GLY A 114 -2.94 -8.76 -0.04
N ARG A 115 -2.96 -9.32 1.14
CA ARG A 115 -2.66 -10.74 1.36
C ARG A 115 -3.69 -11.65 0.71
N GLU A 116 -4.98 -11.31 0.81
CA GLU A 116 -6.05 -12.07 0.17
C GLU A 116 -5.90 -12.06 -1.35
N GLN A 117 -5.60 -10.91 -1.94
CA GLN A 117 -5.41 -10.80 -3.38
C GLN A 117 -4.19 -11.59 -3.85
N LEU A 118 -3.09 -11.51 -3.10
CA LEU A 118 -1.87 -12.25 -3.43
C LEU A 118 -2.10 -13.76 -3.34
N ALA A 119 -2.80 -14.22 -2.32
CA ALA A 119 -3.16 -15.65 -2.17
C ALA A 119 -4.04 -16.13 -3.33
N ALA A 120 -4.96 -15.30 -3.79
CA ALA A 120 -5.85 -15.64 -4.91
C ALA A 120 -5.09 -15.78 -6.23
N LEU A 121 -3.93 -15.14 -6.38
CA LEU A 121 -3.09 -15.22 -7.58
C LEU A 121 -2.16 -16.43 -7.57
N GLN A 122 -1.99 -17.06 -6.44
CA GLN A 122 -1.18 -18.26 -6.28
C GLN A 122 -2.07 -19.50 -6.36
#